data_b4650673d0911e1ef9b9cd96482fa3a4
#
_entry.id   b4650673d0911e1ef9b9cd96482fa3a4
#
_cell.length_a   1.000
_cell.length_b   1.000
_cell.length_c   1.000
_cell.angle_alpha   90.00
_cell.angle_beta   90.00
_cell.angle_gamma   90.00
#
_symmetry.space_group_name_H-M   'P 1'
#
loop_
_entity.id
_entity.type
_entity.pdbx_description
1 polymer ?
#
loop_
_entity_poly.entity_id
_entity_poly.type
_entity_poly.pdbx_seq_one_letter_code
_entity_poly.pdbx_strand_id
1 'polypeptide(L)'
;MKKILLCMVIALSLPTLCMAKKTLVLMGDASMAQHSIANPDVRGWGEELEKCFTKNVEVRNFAQAGESARTLIDKRLDKIIEQCATGDYVILQVGQNDLREEYGSMYSSTADLVEQLSAVVEKLKDNKMKVILCTPIAHPFYVDGKVVNRYGGYVDVIRRVAQLKKVDLIDLYLLTEDWLNNMGKDNAQLFYKQVSNNTTPREYLLTETGAVEVSRMVAKEIVAQKIPYLSKQMLHTNVH
;
A
#
# COMPACT_ATOMS: atom_id res chain seq x y z
N MET A 1 52.81 37.52 40.38
CA MET A 1 52.39 37.45 38.99
C MET A 1 51.54 36.15 38.84
N LYS A 2 50.21 36.23 38.90
CA LYS A 2 49.30 35.09 38.76
C LYS A 2 48.86 34.99 37.29
N LYS A 3 49.20 33.89 36.59
CA LYS A 3 48.78 33.59 35.24
C LYS A 3 47.38 33.01 35.33
N ILE A 4 46.35 33.72 34.79
CA ILE A 4 44.98 33.23 34.63
C ILE A 4 45.00 32.46 33.33
N LEU A 5 44.72 31.12 33.41
CA LEU A 5 44.55 30.22 32.28
C LEU A 5 43.06 30.26 31.90
N LEU A 6 42.76 30.93 30.79
CA LEU A 6 41.41 31.02 30.23
C LEU A 6 41.13 29.74 29.43
N CYS A 7 40.38 28.79 29.99
CA CYS A 7 39.90 27.63 29.27
C CYS A 7 38.73 28.03 28.38
N MET A 8 38.96 28.12 27.06
CA MET A 8 37.92 28.34 26.05
C MET A 8 37.21 27.02 25.80
N VAL A 9 36.00 26.84 26.35
CA VAL A 9 35.14 25.69 26.06
C VAL A 9 34.46 25.95 24.72
N ILE A 10 34.97 25.30 23.68
CA ILE A 10 34.30 25.26 22.37
C ILE A 10 33.12 24.28 22.48
N ALA A 11 31.91 24.77 22.63
CA ALA A 11 30.71 23.98 22.52
C ALA A 11 30.53 23.58 21.04
N LEU A 12 30.89 22.35 20.70
CA LEU A 12 30.51 21.74 19.41
C LEU A 12 28.97 21.54 19.40
N SER A 13 28.27 22.49 18.85
CA SER A 13 26.86 22.28 18.48
C SER A 13 26.83 21.29 17.31
N LEU A 14 26.60 19.99 17.61
CA LEU A 14 26.29 19.02 16.61
C LEU A 14 24.97 19.48 15.93
N PRO A 15 24.96 19.65 14.59
CA PRO A 15 23.71 19.95 13.91
C PRO A 15 22.78 18.73 14.13
N THR A 16 21.68 18.94 14.83
CA THR A 16 20.58 17.99 14.82
C THR A 16 20.15 17.84 13.37
N LEU A 17 20.50 16.70 12.75
CA LEU A 17 20.03 16.34 11.42
C LEU A 17 18.51 16.24 11.51
N CYS A 18 17.81 17.33 11.24
CA CYS A 18 16.37 17.32 11.06
C CYS A 18 16.11 16.48 9.80
N MET A 19 15.76 15.22 9.98
CA MET A 19 15.40 14.35 8.86
C MET A 19 14.16 14.97 8.20
N ALA A 20 14.29 15.40 6.95
CA ALA A 20 13.19 15.95 6.20
C ALA A 20 12.01 14.96 6.17
N LYS A 21 10.81 15.46 6.44
CA LYS A 21 9.55 14.72 6.32
C LYS A 21 9.46 14.10 4.92
N LYS A 22 9.05 12.84 4.84
CA LYS A 22 8.83 12.13 3.56
C LYS A 22 7.35 11.84 3.39
N THR A 23 6.92 11.86 2.14
CA THR A 23 5.57 11.44 1.77
C THR A 23 5.57 9.97 1.38
N LEU A 24 4.59 9.24 1.88
CA LEU A 24 4.21 7.93 1.42
C LEU A 24 2.90 8.07 0.62
N VAL A 25 3.00 7.91 -0.67
CA VAL A 25 1.89 7.99 -1.61
C VAL A 25 1.27 6.60 -1.77
N LEU A 26 -0.04 6.52 -1.64
CA LEU A 26 -0.80 5.30 -1.87
C LEU A 26 -1.56 5.43 -3.20
N MET A 27 -1.36 4.47 -4.10
CA MET A 27 -2.06 4.35 -5.38
C MET A 27 -2.67 2.95 -5.46
N GLY A 28 -3.97 2.84 -5.69
CA GLY A 28 -4.60 1.54 -5.71
C GLY A 28 -6.11 1.58 -5.84
N ASP A 29 -6.71 0.44 -5.57
CA ASP A 29 -8.14 0.17 -5.73
C ASP A 29 -8.97 0.42 -4.46
N ALA A 30 -10.22 -0.08 -4.48
CA ALA A 30 -11.19 0.08 -3.39
C ALA A 30 -10.70 -0.44 -2.04
N SER A 31 -9.87 -1.49 -2.00
CA SER A 31 -9.40 -2.06 -0.73
C SER A 31 -8.45 -1.12 0.02
N MET A 32 -7.81 -0.18 -0.68
CA MET A 32 -6.90 0.83 -0.16
C MET A 32 -7.57 2.21 -0.03
N ALA A 33 -8.61 2.49 -0.83
CA ALA A 33 -9.23 3.81 -0.99
C ALA A 33 -9.93 4.31 0.27
N GLN A 34 -10.17 5.62 0.33
CA GLN A 34 -10.97 6.23 1.38
C GLN A 34 -12.46 6.01 1.15
N HIS A 35 -13.14 5.40 2.11
CA HIS A 35 -14.58 5.13 2.10
C HIS A 35 -15.32 5.78 3.26
N SER A 36 -14.68 5.99 4.38
CA SER A 36 -15.30 6.38 5.66
C SER A 36 -16.17 7.63 5.60
N ILE A 37 -15.92 8.53 4.64
CA ILE A 37 -16.74 9.73 4.45
C ILE A 37 -18.09 9.39 3.81
N ALA A 38 -18.11 8.50 2.83
CA ALA A 38 -19.31 8.14 2.07
C ALA A 38 -20.06 6.95 2.69
N ASN A 39 -19.33 6.02 3.33
CA ASN A 39 -19.88 4.85 3.99
C ASN A 39 -19.07 4.52 5.25
N PRO A 40 -19.58 4.88 6.44
CA PRO A 40 -18.85 4.68 7.69
C PRO A 40 -18.64 3.21 8.08
N ASP A 41 -19.38 2.29 7.46
CA ASP A 41 -19.30 0.86 7.76
C ASP A 41 -18.12 0.14 7.09
N VAL A 42 -17.47 0.81 6.13
CA VAL A 42 -16.33 0.25 5.39
C VAL A 42 -15.18 1.24 5.34
N ARG A 43 -13.96 0.71 5.27
CA ARG A 43 -12.73 1.49 5.17
C ARG A 43 -11.74 0.81 4.25
N GLY A 44 -10.92 1.60 3.54
CA GLY A 44 -9.72 1.08 2.93
C GLY A 44 -8.59 1.02 3.94
N TRP A 45 -7.70 0.02 3.81
CA TRP A 45 -6.55 -0.07 4.71
C TRP A 45 -5.62 1.16 4.61
N GLY A 46 -5.62 1.86 3.47
CA GLY A 46 -4.86 3.11 3.30
C GLY A 46 -5.34 4.26 4.19
N GLU A 47 -6.58 4.23 4.69
CA GLU A 47 -7.10 5.22 5.65
C GLU A 47 -6.47 5.06 7.05
N GLU A 48 -6.04 3.85 7.38
CA GLU A 48 -5.51 3.52 8.71
C GLU A 48 -3.97 3.54 8.75
N LEU A 49 -3.31 3.49 7.60
CA LEU A 49 -1.86 3.31 7.52
C LEU A 49 -1.07 4.49 8.13
N GLU A 50 -1.57 5.72 8.01
CA GLU A 50 -0.89 6.89 8.60
C GLU A 50 -0.71 6.75 10.11
N LYS A 51 -1.67 6.11 10.79
CA LYS A 51 -1.62 5.86 12.24
C LYS A 51 -0.49 4.93 12.66
N CYS A 52 0.12 4.22 11.71
CA CYS A 52 1.27 3.35 11.96
C CYS A 52 2.60 4.11 11.98
N PHE A 53 2.65 5.35 11.50
CA PHE A 53 3.88 6.13 11.37
C PHE A 53 4.02 7.24 12.42
N THR A 54 5.26 7.66 12.65
CA THR A 54 5.55 8.92 13.33
C THR A 54 5.17 10.11 12.44
N LYS A 55 5.05 11.29 13.02
CA LYS A 55 4.77 12.56 12.28
C LYS A 55 5.79 12.92 11.19
N ASN A 56 6.88 12.17 11.07
CA ASN A 56 7.90 12.38 10.03
C ASN A 56 7.53 11.76 8.68
N VAL A 57 6.47 10.94 8.63
CA VAL A 57 5.88 10.43 7.40
C VAL A 57 4.49 11.05 7.23
N GLU A 58 4.22 11.59 6.07
CA GLU A 58 2.89 12.01 5.63
C GLU A 58 2.35 10.94 4.67
N VAL A 59 1.16 10.42 4.95
CA VAL A 59 0.51 9.47 4.04
C VAL A 59 -0.51 10.23 3.18
N ARG A 60 -0.34 10.16 1.85
CA ARG A 60 -1.29 10.71 0.89
C ARG A 60 -1.95 9.59 0.12
N ASN A 61 -3.23 9.39 0.37
CA ASN A 61 -3.99 8.32 -0.25
C ASN A 61 -4.70 8.79 -1.52
N PHE A 62 -4.19 8.39 -2.68
CA PHE A 62 -4.78 8.62 -4.00
C PHE A 62 -5.53 7.40 -4.54
N ALA A 63 -5.64 6.33 -3.75
CA ALA A 63 -6.39 5.14 -4.16
C ALA A 63 -7.87 5.46 -4.37
N GLN A 64 -8.49 4.80 -5.33
CA GLN A 64 -9.92 4.94 -5.61
C GLN A 64 -10.55 3.64 -6.09
N ALA A 65 -11.84 3.47 -5.83
CA ALA A 65 -12.59 2.33 -6.35
C ALA A 65 -12.56 2.30 -7.89
N GLY A 66 -12.39 1.12 -8.46
CA GLY A 66 -12.31 0.94 -9.91
C GLY A 66 -10.93 1.22 -10.52
N GLU A 67 -9.90 1.50 -9.72
CA GLU A 67 -8.55 1.69 -10.26
C GLU A 67 -7.95 0.37 -10.75
N SER A 68 -7.38 0.41 -11.96
CA SER A 68 -6.57 -0.63 -12.57
C SER A 68 -5.26 -0.02 -13.07
N ALA A 69 -4.29 -0.83 -13.48
CA ALA A 69 -3.05 -0.31 -14.06
C ALA A 69 -3.33 0.57 -15.29
N ARG A 70 -4.27 0.15 -16.15
CA ARG A 70 -4.68 0.90 -17.33
C ARG A 70 -5.31 2.25 -16.98
N THR A 71 -6.30 2.27 -16.06
CA THR A 71 -6.97 3.53 -15.69
C THR A 71 -6.02 4.50 -15.00
N LEU A 72 -5.07 3.99 -14.23
CA LEU A 72 -4.04 4.79 -13.61
C LEU A 72 -3.17 5.49 -14.67
N ILE A 73 -2.68 4.74 -15.67
CA ILE A 73 -1.85 5.29 -16.76
C ILE A 73 -2.64 6.35 -17.56
N ASP A 74 -3.85 5.99 -17.98
CA ASP A 74 -4.60 6.80 -18.94
C ASP A 74 -5.12 8.12 -18.34
N LYS A 75 -5.37 8.16 -17.04
CA LYS A 75 -6.17 9.26 -16.45
C LYS A 75 -5.50 9.99 -15.30
N ARG A 76 -4.60 9.36 -14.53
CA ARG A 76 -4.25 9.85 -13.21
C ARG A 76 -2.77 9.92 -12.88
N LEU A 77 -1.96 9.01 -13.42
CA LEU A 77 -0.57 8.83 -13.02
C LEU A 77 0.22 10.15 -13.06
N ASP A 78 0.11 10.91 -14.14
CA ASP A 78 0.83 12.18 -14.28
C ASP A 78 0.40 13.21 -13.24
N LYS A 79 -0.90 13.36 -13.04
CA LYS A 79 -1.46 14.29 -12.06
C LYS A 79 -1.07 13.94 -10.60
N ILE A 80 -0.85 12.66 -10.31
CA ILE A 80 -0.38 12.24 -8.99
C ILE A 80 1.11 12.54 -8.87
N ILE A 81 1.90 12.21 -9.89
CA ILE A 81 3.35 12.48 -9.92
C ILE A 81 3.64 13.97 -9.75
N GLU A 82 2.87 14.86 -10.37
CA GLU A 82 3.01 16.32 -10.22
C GLU A 82 2.85 16.80 -8.76
N GLN A 83 2.20 16.02 -7.91
CA GLN A 83 2.00 16.33 -6.49
C GLN A 83 3.06 15.67 -5.57
N CYS A 84 4.02 14.97 -6.14
CA CYS A 84 5.04 14.22 -5.43
C CYS A 84 6.40 14.93 -5.49
N ALA A 85 7.26 14.63 -4.53
CA ALA A 85 8.62 15.13 -4.49
C ALA A 85 9.63 14.01 -4.73
N THR A 86 10.82 14.39 -5.20
CA THR A 86 11.95 13.47 -5.34
C THR A 86 12.26 12.75 -4.02
N GLY A 87 12.28 11.42 -4.07
CA GLY A 87 12.59 10.56 -2.92
C GLY A 87 11.38 10.22 -2.07
N ASP A 88 10.17 10.64 -2.45
CA ASP A 88 8.93 10.12 -1.86
C ASP A 88 8.76 8.63 -2.15
N TYR A 89 7.97 7.97 -1.30
CA TYR A 89 7.65 6.55 -1.45
C TYR A 89 6.27 6.39 -2.09
N VAL A 90 6.11 5.31 -2.84
CA VAL A 90 4.82 4.92 -3.42
C VAL A 90 4.55 3.47 -3.07
N ILE A 91 3.39 3.18 -2.47
CA ILE A 91 2.82 1.83 -2.48
C ILE A 91 1.78 1.78 -3.58
N LEU A 92 1.98 0.87 -4.54
CA LEU A 92 1.09 0.66 -5.69
C LEU A 92 0.43 -0.71 -5.61
N GLN A 93 -0.90 -0.73 -5.50
CA GLN A 93 -1.74 -1.92 -5.46
C GLN A 93 -2.76 -1.88 -6.60
N VAL A 94 -2.63 -2.77 -7.57
CA VAL A 94 -3.56 -2.98 -8.69
C VAL A 94 -3.77 -4.48 -8.89
N GLY A 95 -4.64 -4.89 -9.81
CA GLY A 95 -4.88 -6.30 -10.15
C GLY A 95 -6.31 -6.75 -9.87
N GLN A 96 -7.05 -6.10 -8.98
CA GLN A 96 -8.44 -6.45 -8.66
C GLN A 96 -9.40 -6.07 -9.80
N ASN A 97 -9.22 -4.92 -10.39
CA ASN A 97 -10.07 -4.44 -11.48
C ASN A 97 -9.53 -4.82 -12.86
N ASP A 98 -8.23 -5.06 -12.94
CA ASP A 98 -7.53 -5.49 -14.17
C ASP A 98 -8.01 -6.85 -14.68
N LEU A 99 -8.42 -7.74 -13.77
CA LEU A 99 -8.85 -9.11 -14.12
C LEU A 99 -10.29 -9.20 -14.66
N ARG A 100 -11.06 -8.12 -14.64
CA ARG A 100 -12.51 -8.14 -14.92
C ARG A 100 -12.77 -7.70 -16.35
N GLU A 101 -12.87 -8.67 -17.26
CA GLU A 101 -13.10 -8.44 -18.68
C GLU A 101 -14.42 -7.68 -18.93
N GLU A 102 -15.44 -7.92 -18.10
CA GLU A 102 -16.72 -7.22 -18.16
C GLU A 102 -16.61 -5.71 -17.89
N TYR A 103 -15.50 -5.24 -17.32
CA TYR A 103 -15.28 -3.83 -17.07
C TYR A 103 -14.51 -3.11 -18.20
N GLY A 104 -14.33 -3.73 -19.33
CA GLY A 104 -13.83 -3.14 -20.57
C GLY A 104 -12.60 -2.26 -20.39
N SER A 105 -12.80 -0.97 -20.12
CA SER A 105 -11.70 0.00 -20.00
C SER A 105 -10.76 -0.22 -18.79
N MET A 106 -11.13 -1.04 -17.83
CA MET A 106 -10.28 -1.39 -16.68
C MET A 106 -9.53 -2.70 -16.91
N TYR A 107 -10.06 -3.55 -17.80
CA TYR A 107 -9.50 -4.87 -18.05
C TYR A 107 -8.13 -4.80 -18.72
N SER A 108 -7.24 -5.66 -18.27
CA SER A 108 -5.97 -5.96 -18.90
C SER A 108 -5.72 -7.46 -18.84
N SER A 109 -5.32 -8.08 -19.94
CA SER A 109 -4.80 -9.45 -19.87
C SER A 109 -3.58 -9.51 -18.94
N THR A 110 -3.19 -10.70 -18.49
CA THR A 110 -1.98 -10.85 -17.68
C THR A 110 -0.72 -10.38 -18.41
N ALA A 111 -0.67 -10.52 -19.73
CA ALA A 111 0.43 -10.00 -20.56
C ALA A 111 0.42 -8.47 -20.59
N ASP A 112 -0.72 -7.86 -20.86
CA ASP A 112 -0.86 -6.39 -20.85
C ASP A 112 -0.56 -5.81 -19.47
N LEU A 113 -0.96 -6.48 -18.39
CA LEU A 113 -0.66 -6.03 -17.03
C LEU A 113 0.84 -6.01 -16.74
N VAL A 114 1.62 -6.99 -17.26
CA VAL A 114 3.08 -6.96 -17.13
C VAL A 114 3.65 -5.69 -17.76
N GLU A 115 3.19 -5.33 -18.96
CA GLU A 115 3.68 -4.16 -19.68
C GLU A 115 3.26 -2.86 -19.00
N GLN A 116 1.97 -2.74 -18.67
CA GLN A 116 1.40 -1.55 -18.04
C GLN A 116 1.99 -1.28 -16.66
N LEU A 117 2.05 -2.30 -15.81
CA LEU A 117 2.60 -2.16 -14.47
C LEU A 117 4.11 -1.86 -14.51
N SER A 118 4.81 -2.45 -15.48
CA SER A 118 6.22 -2.12 -15.74
C SER A 118 6.41 -0.66 -16.13
N ALA A 119 5.56 -0.15 -17.01
CA ALA A 119 5.61 1.25 -17.44
C ALA A 119 5.31 2.23 -16.29
N VAL A 120 4.31 1.90 -15.43
CA VAL A 120 4.02 2.70 -14.23
C VAL A 120 5.24 2.75 -13.30
N VAL A 121 5.85 1.59 -13.01
CA VAL A 121 7.03 1.51 -12.15
C VAL A 121 8.20 2.32 -12.72
N GLU A 122 8.46 2.21 -14.02
CA GLU A 122 9.53 2.98 -14.68
C GLU A 122 9.28 4.48 -14.58
N LYS A 123 8.07 4.92 -14.89
CA LYS A 123 7.70 6.34 -14.82
C LYS A 123 7.85 6.92 -13.42
N LEU A 124 7.46 6.17 -12.38
CA LEU A 124 7.67 6.56 -10.99
C LEU A 124 9.16 6.64 -10.63
N LYS A 125 9.97 5.66 -11.07
CA LYS A 125 11.43 5.65 -10.83
C LYS A 125 12.14 6.78 -11.57
N ASP A 126 11.73 7.12 -12.79
CA ASP A 126 12.30 8.24 -13.58
C ASP A 126 12.04 9.57 -12.87
N ASN A 127 10.92 9.69 -12.15
CA ASN A 127 10.61 10.81 -11.28
C ASN A 127 11.26 10.69 -9.87
N LYS A 128 12.23 9.76 -9.72
CA LYS A 128 13.03 9.58 -8.50
C LYS A 128 12.21 9.17 -7.28
N MET A 129 11.05 8.56 -7.48
CA MET A 129 10.25 7.98 -6.42
C MET A 129 10.71 6.57 -6.07
N LYS A 130 10.48 6.14 -4.84
CA LYS A 130 10.80 4.80 -4.34
C LYS A 130 9.55 3.95 -4.36
N VAL A 131 9.51 2.98 -5.27
CA VAL A 131 8.32 2.18 -5.52
C VAL A 131 8.33 0.90 -4.70
N ILE A 132 7.19 0.62 -4.08
CA ILE A 132 6.85 -0.63 -3.40
C ILE A 132 5.62 -1.17 -4.11
N LEU A 133 5.71 -2.31 -4.76
CA LEU A 133 4.53 -3.00 -5.28
C LEU A 133 3.82 -3.74 -4.15
N CYS A 134 2.50 -3.76 -4.23
CA CYS A 134 1.66 -4.46 -3.27
C CYS A 134 0.68 -5.35 -4.03
N THR A 135 0.60 -6.64 -3.68
CA THR A 135 -0.45 -7.50 -4.23
C THR A 135 -1.81 -7.14 -3.61
N PRO A 136 -2.94 -7.35 -4.30
CA PRO A 136 -4.26 -7.12 -3.73
C PRO A 136 -4.49 -8.02 -2.50
N ILE A 137 -5.41 -7.62 -1.61
CA ILE A 137 -5.80 -8.45 -0.46
C ILE A 137 -6.57 -9.69 -0.91
N ALA A 138 -6.42 -10.82 -0.22
CA ALA A 138 -7.32 -11.96 -0.39
C ALA A 138 -8.73 -11.60 0.10
N HIS A 139 -9.75 -12.17 -0.51
CA HIS A 139 -11.14 -12.01 -0.09
C HIS A 139 -11.67 -13.30 0.55
N PRO A 140 -12.67 -13.23 1.47
CA PRO A 140 -13.18 -14.38 2.21
C PRO A 140 -14.09 -15.29 1.37
N PHE A 141 -13.56 -15.77 0.25
CA PHE A 141 -14.19 -16.81 -0.56
C PHE A 141 -13.61 -18.17 -0.17
N TYR A 142 -14.42 -18.99 0.50
CA TYR A 142 -14.00 -20.28 1.01
C TYR A 142 -14.60 -21.43 0.21
N VAL A 143 -13.78 -22.41 -0.15
CA VAL A 143 -14.16 -23.73 -0.63
C VAL A 143 -13.48 -24.76 0.28
N ASP A 144 -14.23 -25.72 0.78
CA ASP A 144 -13.74 -26.76 1.70
C ASP A 144 -12.93 -26.21 2.90
N GLY A 145 -13.38 -25.07 3.43
CA GLY A 145 -12.76 -24.42 4.60
C GLY A 145 -11.46 -23.66 4.31
N LYS A 146 -11.06 -23.54 3.04
CA LYS A 146 -9.89 -22.79 2.61
C LYS A 146 -10.25 -21.61 1.71
N VAL A 147 -9.54 -20.51 1.86
CA VAL A 147 -9.63 -19.37 0.96
C VAL A 147 -9.16 -19.77 -0.43
N VAL A 148 -9.89 -19.36 -1.45
CA VAL A 148 -9.52 -19.64 -2.85
C VAL A 148 -9.04 -18.37 -3.54
N ASN A 149 -7.97 -18.52 -4.32
CA ASN A 149 -7.45 -17.44 -5.14
C ASN A 149 -8.43 -17.12 -6.29
N ARG A 150 -9.04 -15.95 -6.25
CA ARG A 150 -9.92 -15.46 -7.30
C ARG A 150 -9.26 -14.50 -8.28
N TYR A 151 -7.99 -14.20 -8.06
CA TYR A 151 -7.19 -13.36 -8.95
C TYR A 151 -6.46 -14.15 -10.05
N GLY A 152 -6.50 -15.48 -9.98
CA GLY A 152 -5.77 -16.31 -10.94
C GLY A 152 -4.29 -15.93 -11.02
N GLY A 153 -3.76 -15.75 -12.22
CA GLY A 153 -2.35 -15.39 -12.45
C GLY A 153 -2.00 -13.92 -12.19
N TYR A 154 -2.97 -13.04 -11.86
CA TYR A 154 -2.69 -11.60 -11.69
C TYR A 154 -1.77 -11.30 -10.50
N VAL A 155 -1.93 -12.03 -9.40
CA VAL A 155 -1.02 -11.91 -8.24
C VAL A 155 0.42 -12.24 -8.63
N ASP A 156 0.60 -13.31 -9.42
CA ASP A 156 1.94 -13.73 -9.88
C ASP A 156 2.56 -12.75 -10.86
N VAL A 157 1.74 -12.05 -11.66
CA VAL A 157 2.21 -10.94 -12.51
C VAL A 157 2.83 -9.85 -11.65
N ILE A 158 2.17 -9.42 -10.57
CA ILE A 158 2.68 -8.35 -9.69
C ILE A 158 4.00 -8.77 -9.04
N ARG A 159 4.09 -10.01 -8.51
CA ARG A 159 5.32 -10.60 -7.97
C ARG A 159 6.45 -10.57 -9.00
N ARG A 160 6.15 -11.01 -10.22
CA ARG A 160 7.10 -11.04 -11.33
C ARG A 160 7.59 -9.65 -11.72
N VAL A 161 6.69 -8.66 -11.82
CA VAL A 161 7.07 -7.27 -12.15
C VAL A 161 7.93 -6.66 -11.05
N ALA A 162 7.63 -6.91 -9.76
CA ALA A 162 8.48 -6.46 -8.67
C ALA A 162 9.91 -6.99 -8.80
N GLN A 163 10.05 -8.26 -9.12
CA GLN A 163 11.36 -8.91 -9.35
C GLN A 163 12.07 -8.32 -10.59
N LEU A 164 11.38 -8.20 -11.73
CA LEU A 164 11.93 -7.67 -12.99
C LEU A 164 12.40 -6.22 -12.85
N LYS A 165 11.62 -5.39 -12.15
CA LYS A 165 11.94 -3.96 -11.95
C LYS A 165 12.81 -3.70 -10.73
N LYS A 166 13.13 -4.74 -9.94
CA LYS A 166 13.95 -4.66 -8.72
C LYS A 166 13.40 -3.60 -7.77
N VAL A 167 12.11 -3.70 -7.45
CA VAL A 167 11.42 -2.89 -6.45
C VAL A 167 10.94 -3.76 -5.31
N ASP A 168 10.73 -3.15 -4.14
CA ASP A 168 10.20 -3.85 -2.97
C ASP A 168 8.79 -4.38 -3.25
N LEU A 169 8.43 -5.51 -2.64
CA LEU A 169 7.12 -6.14 -2.76
C LEU A 169 6.54 -6.42 -1.38
N ILE A 170 5.35 -5.91 -1.11
CA ILE A 170 4.50 -6.36 -0.02
C ILE A 170 3.51 -7.37 -0.59
N ASP A 171 3.70 -8.65 -0.28
CA ASP A 171 2.80 -9.72 -0.74
C ASP A 171 1.58 -9.82 0.16
N LEU A 172 0.72 -8.80 0.05
CA LEU A 172 -0.44 -8.65 0.92
C LEU A 172 -1.50 -9.73 0.66
N TYR A 173 -1.53 -10.28 -0.56
CA TYR A 173 -2.38 -11.44 -0.87
C TYR A 173 -2.02 -12.63 0.04
N LEU A 174 -0.77 -13.00 0.09
CA LEU A 174 -0.30 -14.13 0.90
C LEU A 174 -0.59 -13.91 2.39
N LEU A 175 -0.28 -12.71 2.90
CA LEU A 175 -0.52 -12.37 4.31
C LEU A 175 -2.00 -12.44 4.70
N THR A 176 -2.87 -11.91 3.84
CA THR A 176 -4.31 -11.90 4.12
C THR A 176 -4.97 -13.25 3.84
N GLU A 177 -4.45 -14.04 2.90
CA GLU A 177 -4.89 -15.43 2.68
C GLU A 177 -4.59 -16.30 3.91
N ASP A 178 -3.36 -16.24 4.43
CA ASP A 178 -2.96 -16.95 5.65
C ASP A 178 -3.79 -16.50 6.85
N TRP A 179 -4.00 -15.21 6.99
CA TRP A 179 -4.81 -14.64 8.07
C TRP A 179 -6.26 -15.13 8.01
N LEU A 180 -6.89 -15.09 6.84
CA LEU A 180 -8.25 -15.59 6.62
C LEU A 180 -8.35 -17.11 6.86
N ASN A 181 -7.38 -17.89 6.40
CA ASN A 181 -7.35 -19.34 6.63
C ASN A 181 -7.21 -19.69 8.12
N ASN A 182 -6.45 -18.90 8.88
CA ASN A 182 -6.26 -19.13 10.31
C ASN A 182 -7.49 -18.73 11.13
N MET A 183 -8.21 -17.66 10.76
CA MET A 183 -9.41 -17.24 11.50
C MET A 183 -10.68 -18.03 11.14
N GLY A 184 -10.74 -18.58 9.93
CA GLY A 184 -11.88 -19.30 9.42
C GLY A 184 -13.03 -18.40 8.94
N LYS A 185 -13.97 -19.01 8.20
CA LYS A 185 -15.05 -18.32 7.51
C LYS A 185 -15.95 -17.49 8.43
N ASP A 186 -16.29 -18.04 9.60
CA ASP A 186 -17.27 -17.41 10.50
C ASP A 186 -16.73 -16.11 11.13
N ASN A 187 -15.43 -16.05 11.39
CA ASN A 187 -14.77 -14.86 11.93
C ASN A 187 -14.46 -13.80 10.85
N ALA A 188 -14.33 -14.21 9.60
CA ALA A 188 -13.96 -13.29 8.51
C ALA A 188 -14.97 -12.14 8.34
N GLN A 189 -16.25 -12.36 8.66
CA GLN A 189 -17.29 -11.32 8.60
C GLN A 189 -17.08 -10.15 9.56
N LEU A 190 -16.23 -10.30 10.58
CA LEU A 190 -15.87 -9.19 11.48
C LEU A 190 -14.92 -8.18 10.80
N PHE A 191 -14.20 -8.63 9.79
CA PHE A 191 -13.16 -7.88 9.09
C PHE A 191 -13.52 -7.49 7.68
N TYR A 192 -14.50 -8.16 7.10
CA TYR A 192 -14.97 -7.91 5.75
C TYR A 192 -16.48 -7.73 5.71
N LYS A 193 -16.92 -6.71 4.98
CA LYS A 193 -18.34 -6.47 4.69
C LYS A 193 -18.60 -6.76 3.22
N GLN A 194 -19.56 -7.63 2.96
CA GLN A 194 -20.02 -7.84 1.61
C GLN A 194 -20.85 -6.64 1.16
N VAL A 195 -20.43 -6.02 0.08
CA VAL A 195 -21.18 -4.95 -0.59
C VAL A 195 -21.68 -5.46 -1.94
N SER A 196 -22.89 -5.09 -2.27
CA SER A 196 -23.47 -5.34 -3.60
C SER A 196 -24.15 -4.07 -4.05
N ASN A 197 -23.93 -3.70 -5.29
CA ASN A 197 -24.74 -2.71 -5.97
C ASN A 197 -25.30 -3.36 -7.24
N ASN A 198 -26.26 -2.71 -7.92
CA ASN A 198 -26.93 -3.26 -9.08
C ASN A 198 -26.02 -3.52 -10.30
N THR A 199 -24.76 -3.11 -10.22
CA THR A 199 -23.80 -3.16 -11.34
C THR A 199 -22.55 -3.99 -11.03
N THR A 200 -22.32 -4.34 -9.75
CA THR A 200 -21.13 -5.09 -9.35
C THR A 200 -21.49 -6.40 -8.67
N PRO A 201 -20.94 -7.55 -9.13
CA PRO A 201 -21.05 -8.80 -8.39
C PRO A 201 -20.47 -8.62 -6.99
N ARG A 202 -20.95 -9.42 -6.04
CA ARG A 202 -20.54 -9.42 -4.63
C ARG A 202 -19.06 -9.06 -4.45
N GLU A 203 -18.82 -7.86 -3.95
CA GLU A 203 -17.49 -7.37 -3.59
C GLU A 203 -17.35 -7.40 -2.07
N TYR A 204 -16.15 -7.64 -1.59
CA TYR A 204 -15.85 -7.55 -0.17
C TYR A 204 -14.97 -6.33 0.06
N LEU A 205 -15.42 -5.43 0.93
CA LEU A 205 -14.64 -4.33 1.46
C LEU A 205 -14.28 -4.60 2.91
N LEU A 206 -13.23 -3.98 3.41
CA LEU A 206 -12.84 -4.11 4.80
C LEU A 206 -13.79 -3.30 5.71
N THR A 207 -14.08 -3.85 6.89
CA THR A 207 -14.60 -3.07 8.01
C THR A 207 -13.48 -2.19 8.58
N GLU A 208 -13.80 -1.31 9.53
CA GLU A 208 -12.76 -0.55 10.25
C GLU A 208 -11.73 -1.49 10.90
N THR A 209 -12.19 -2.52 11.59
CA THR A 209 -11.31 -3.52 12.21
C THR A 209 -10.43 -4.22 11.17
N GLY A 210 -11.01 -4.59 10.02
CA GLY A 210 -10.27 -5.20 8.92
C GLY A 210 -9.20 -4.26 8.34
N ALA A 211 -9.55 -3.00 8.14
CA ALA A 211 -8.62 -1.99 7.62
C ALA A 211 -7.43 -1.76 8.58
N VAL A 212 -7.69 -1.71 9.88
CA VAL A 212 -6.64 -1.61 10.92
C VAL A 212 -5.69 -2.80 10.86
N GLU A 213 -6.23 -4.03 10.80
CA GLU A 213 -5.37 -5.23 10.76
C GLU A 213 -4.53 -5.32 9.48
N VAL A 214 -5.13 -5.02 8.31
CA VAL A 214 -4.38 -5.01 7.05
C VAL A 214 -3.31 -3.92 7.05
N SER A 215 -3.60 -2.72 7.58
CA SER A 215 -2.60 -1.66 7.74
C SER A 215 -1.42 -2.09 8.62
N ARG A 216 -1.70 -2.83 9.71
CA ARG A 216 -0.65 -3.40 10.57
C ARG A 216 0.19 -4.45 9.83
N MET A 217 -0.40 -5.27 8.97
CA MET A 217 0.35 -6.21 8.14
C MET A 217 1.31 -5.46 7.21
N VAL A 218 0.84 -4.42 6.53
CA VAL A 218 1.68 -3.56 5.69
C VAL A 218 2.81 -2.92 6.50
N ALA A 219 2.50 -2.39 7.68
CA ALA A 219 3.49 -1.79 8.58
C ALA A 219 4.56 -2.80 9.03
N LYS A 220 4.14 -4.02 9.40
CA LYS A 220 5.06 -5.12 9.77
C LYS A 220 5.99 -5.50 8.62
N GLU A 221 5.47 -5.59 7.39
CA GLU A 221 6.28 -5.88 6.21
C GLU A 221 7.30 -4.79 5.92
N ILE A 222 6.92 -3.52 6.03
CA ILE A 222 7.85 -2.39 5.87
C ILE A 222 9.02 -2.50 6.87
N VAL A 223 8.76 -2.93 8.10
CA VAL A 223 9.81 -3.16 9.11
C VAL A 223 10.62 -4.41 8.82
N ALA A 224 9.97 -5.54 8.52
CA ALA A 224 10.63 -6.81 8.26
C ALA A 224 11.59 -6.73 7.07
N GLN A 225 11.17 -6.04 6.00
CA GLN A 225 11.99 -5.80 4.81
C GLN A 225 13.00 -4.67 4.99
N LYS A 226 13.00 -3.99 6.13
CA LYS A 226 13.90 -2.86 6.44
C LYS A 226 13.86 -1.77 5.38
N ILE A 227 12.67 -1.47 4.85
CA ILE A 227 12.49 -0.44 3.82
C ILE A 227 13.12 0.87 4.32
N PRO A 228 14.11 1.41 3.59
CA PRO A 228 14.89 2.55 4.07
C PRO A 228 14.01 3.72 4.49
N TYR A 229 14.36 4.44 5.55
CA TYR A 229 13.61 5.52 6.16
C TYR A 229 12.26 5.07 6.76
N LEU A 230 11.33 4.48 5.97
CA LEU A 230 9.98 4.12 6.44
C LEU A 230 10.03 3.18 7.65
N SER A 231 10.86 2.14 7.61
CA SER A 231 10.98 1.18 8.73
C SER A 231 11.39 1.81 10.05
N LYS A 232 12.15 2.92 10.00
CA LYS A 232 12.59 3.66 11.20
C LYS A 232 11.55 4.66 11.71
N GLN A 233 10.50 4.89 10.95
CA GLN A 233 9.43 5.83 11.29
C GLN A 233 8.15 5.13 11.76
N MET A 234 8.18 3.80 11.94
CA MET A 234 7.05 3.05 12.48
C MET A 234 6.88 3.28 13.98
N LEU A 235 5.64 3.39 14.43
CA LEU A 235 5.29 3.43 15.85
C LEU A 235 5.37 2.01 16.43
N HIS A 236 6.11 1.83 17.51
CA HIS A 236 6.32 0.53 18.14
C HIS A 236 5.02 -0.18 18.58
N THR A 237 3.98 0.57 18.91
CA THR A 237 2.68 0.04 19.32
C THR A 237 1.90 -0.68 18.20
N ASN A 238 2.30 -0.53 16.95
CA ASN A 238 1.59 -1.07 15.80
C ASN A 238 2.32 -2.23 15.09
N VAL A 239 3.48 -2.64 15.60
CA VAL A 239 4.36 -3.63 14.95
C VAL A 239 4.53 -4.91 15.77
N HIS A 240 4.00 -4.95 17.00
CA HIS A 240 4.05 -6.12 17.90
C HIS A 240 2.75 -6.89 17.91
#